data_d0cfeceef462d40a630b40c1983a75f8
#
_entry.id   d0cfeceef462d40a630b40c1983a75f8
#
_cell.length_a   1.000
_cell.length_b   1.000
_cell.length_c   1.000
_cell.angle_alpha   90.00
_cell.angle_beta   90.00
_cell.angle_gamma   90.00
#
_symmetry.space_group_name_H-M   'P 1'
#
loop_
_entity.id
_entity.type
_entity.pdbx_description
1 polymer ?
#
loop_
_entity_poly.entity_id
_entity_poly.type
_entity_poly.pdbx_seq_one_letter_code
_entity_poly.pdbx_strand_id
1 'polypeptide(L)'
;MSEGNRVDQLLEAIHQARARVYQIGNATPLESMSIEGVNQSIWVKREDLGPIKAYKWRGAFNAMACLTPAQLEGGVVAASAGNHAQGIALAARKLGTKAYIFMPKPTPLVKRKAVMAHGGDCVSIELIGDSFSEAQTAALEYARQNGATFIPPYDSIDVMAGQGTLADEIFTSGEGPFDRVYVAVGGGGMASAVAALLKSSWPKVKVIGVEGVDQASMKAAIELGKPVPLDYVDVFCDGTAVTQVGKLTYEFCRDLLDEIVTVTNGEVSSAIKSHWDGLRAIPEPSGAMSLAGFLKHHEAGKIEPDEKILTILCGANMDFAKFADVSRQAGINPQRDRSWRFNIPEEKGSLAGLLTGLPPGVSIMDLQYGRTMNEPQRPLLSINVPDLACAEFKKWIARNEESAEDVTGHGATRFRVIPFTPALFTSPLFVEVEFPERAGALLGFMNAISWITSVCYFNYAYTGERVGRALIGLDFENDEELSIHRDKIFGQAGKTVRAVKEVLAGEIF
;
A
#
# COMPACT_ATOMS: atom_id res chain seq x y z
N MET A 1 -7.31 0.76 -33.20
CA MET A 1 -7.84 -0.62 -33.31
C MET A 1 -9.21 -0.64 -32.66
N SER A 2 -10.18 -1.43 -33.15
CA SER A 2 -11.45 -1.62 -32.44
C SER A 2 -11.21 -2.38 -31.13
N GLU A 3 -12.10 -2.24 -30.16
CA GLU A 3 -12.02 -2.88 -28.84
C GLU A 3 -11.85 -4.41 -28.96
N GLY A 4 -12.66 -5.09 -29.75
CA GLY A 4 -12.56 -6.53 -29.99
C GLY A 4 -11.20 -6.98 -30.52
N ASN A 5 -10.59 -6.22 -31.43
CA ASN A 5 -9.28 -6.55 -31.98
C ASN A 5 -8.13 -6.47 -30.95
N ARG A 6 -8.25 -5.58 -29.93
CA ARG A 6 -7.24 -5.47 -28.86
C ARG A 6 -7.32 -6.62 -27.86
N VAL A 7 -8.55 -7.02 -27.49
CA VAL A 7 -8.76 -8.15 -26.58
C VAL A 7 -8.26 -9.43 -27.23
N ASP A 8 -8.63 -9.69 -28.48
CA ASP A 8 -8.17 -10.88 -29.22
C ASP A 8 -6.64 -10.94 -29.33
N GLN A 9 -6.00 -9.80 -29.61
CA GLN A 9 -4.52 -9.71 -29.63
C GLN A 9 -3.89 -10.07 -28.27
N LEU A 10 -4.49 -9.59 -27.16
CA LEU A 10 -3.97 -9.91 -25.84
C LEU A 10 -4.20 -11.38 -25.48
N LEU A 11 -5.36 -11.95 -25.83
CA LEU A 11 -5.66 -13.37 -25.61
C LEU A 11 -4.69 -14.28 -26.35
N GLU A 12 -4.41 -13.98 -27.62
CA GLU A 12 -3.41 -14.71 -28.40
C GLU A 12 -2.01 -14.60 -27.77
N ALA A 13 -1.61 -13.39 -27.32
CA ALA A 13 -0.34 -13.17 -26.64
C ALA A 13 -0.27 -13.94 -25.29
N ILE A 14 -1.36 -14.03 -24.52
CA ILE A 14 -1.43 -14.82 -23.29
C ILE A 14 -1.22 -16.30 -23.60
N HIS A 15 -1.88 -16.82 -24.62
CA HIS A 15 -1.71 -18.20 -25.03
C HIS A 15 -0.25 -18.52 -25.39
N GLN A 16 0.40 -17.64 -26.15
CA GLN A 16 1.81 -17.78 -26.51
C GLN A 16 2.74 -17.62 -25.30
N ALA A 17 2.38 -16.79 -24.29
CA ALA A 17 3.18 -16.56 -23.08
C ALA A 17 3.33 -17.83 -22.23
N ARG A 18 2.38 -18.76 -22.24
CA ARG A 18 2.44 -20.03 -21.48
C ARG A 18 3.73 -20.77 -21.69
N ALA A 19 4.09 -21.01 -22.96
CA ALA A 19 5.30 -21.77 -23.30
C ALA A 19 6.58 -21.09 -22.81
N ARG A 20 6.57 -19.76 -22.68
CA ARG A 20 7.72 -19.01 -22.18
C ARG A 20 7.74 -18.98 -20.65
N VAL A 21 6.66 -18.55 -20.01
CA VAL A 21 6.59 -18.32 -18.55
C VAL A 21 6.97 -19.56 -17.76
N TYR A 22 6.51 -20.74 -18.14
CA TYR A 22 6.82 -21.99 -17.43
C TYR A 22 8.26 -22.51 -17.62
N GLN A 23 9.12 -21.78 -18.33
CA GLN A 23 10.56 -22.07 -18.35
C GLN A 23 11.29 -21.63 -17.07
N ILE A 24 10.71 -20.73 -16.25
CA ILE A 24 11.32 -20.20 -15.04
C ILE A 24 10.49 -20.32 -13.77
N GLY A 25 9.27 -20.76 -13.87
CA GLY A 25 8.38 -20.97 -12.73
C GLY A 25 7.29 -21.99 -13.06
N ASN A 26 6.56 -22.38 -12.04
CA ASN A 26 5.43 -23.30 -12.16
C ASN A 26 4.11 -22.55 -11.97
N ALA A 27 3.00 -23.20 -12.33
CA ALA A 27 1.67 -22.76 -11.96
C ALA A 27 1.57 -22.62 -10.44
N THR A 28 0.94 -21.54 -9.99
CA THR A 28 0.74 -21.32 -8.55
C THR A 28 -0.62 -21.90 -8.11
N PRO A 29 -0.77 -22.30 -6.85
CA PRO A 29 -2.02 -22.88 -6.36
C PRO A 29 -3.21 -21.92 -6.45
N LEU A 30 -4.40 -22.52 -6.61
CA LEU A 30 -5.68 -21.91 -6.35
C LEU A 30 -6.28 -22.63 -5.14
N GLU A 31 -6.43 -21.92 -4.02
CA GLU A 31 -6.80 -22.49 -2.72
C GLU A 31 -8.13 -21.91 -2.23
N SER A 32 -8.98 -22.74 -1.64
CA SER A 32 -10.17 -22.26 -0.93
C SER A 32 -9.79 -21.67 0.43
N MET A 33 -10.49 -20.63 0.85
CA MET A 33 -10.29 -19.97 2.14
C MET A 33 -11.62 -19.72 2.83
N SER A 34 -11.65 -19.96 4.15
CA SER A 34 -12.80 -19.63 4.98
C SER A 34 -12.48 -18.42 5.85
N ILE A 35 -13.44 -17.52 6.01
CA ILE A 35 -13.36 -16.36 6.90
C ILE A 35 -14.56 -16.40 7.83
N GLU A 36 -14.33 -16.18 9.12
CA GLU A 36 -15.41 -16.14 10.12
C GLU A 36 -16.44 -15.05 9.77
N GLY A 37 -17.71 -15.42 9.78
CA GLY A 37 -18.81 -14.52 9.42
C GLY A 37 -19.06 -14.33 7.92
N VAL A 38 -18.30 -15.01 7.05
CA VAL A 38 -18.45 -14.97 5.59
C VAL A 38 -18.92 -16.33 5.10
N ASN A 39 -20.10 -16.38 4.46
CA ASN A 39 -20.70 -17.62 3.97
C ASN A 39 -20.35 -17.96 2.52
N GLN A 40 -19.82 -17.00 1.76
CA GLN A 40 -19.43 -17.18 0.37
C GLN A 40 -18.28 -18.16 0.21
N SER A 41 -18.25 -18.88 -0.92
CA SER A 41 -17.12 -19.70 -1.32
C SER A 41 -15.98 -18.80 -1.83
N ILE A 42 -14.92 -18.63 -1.02
CA ILE A 42 -13.78 -17.78 -1.35
C ILE A 42 -12.63 -18.64 -1.86
N TRP A 43 -12.10 -18.25 -3.01
CA TRP A 43 -10.90 -18.84 -3.61
C TRP A 43 -9.80 -17.80 -3.73
N VAL A 44 -8.57 -18.22 -3.51
CA VAL A 44 -7.38 -17.36 -3.50
C VAL A 44 -6.35 -17.90 -4.48
N LYS A 45 -6.00 -17.10 -5.50
CA LYS A 45 -4.87 -17.39 -6.37
C LYS A 45 -3.57 -16.98 -5.68
N ARG A 46 -2.68 -17.94 -5.39
CA ARG A 46 -1.52 -17.81 -4.51
C ARG A 46 -0.25 -17.40 -5.26
N GLU A 47 -0.18 -16.17 -5.75
CA GLU A 47 1.01 -15.66 -6.46
C GLU A 47 2.22 -15.38 -5.52
N ASP A 48 2.00 -15.34 -4.21
CA ASP A 48 3.04 -15.33 -3.18
C ASP A 48 3.92 -16.59 -3.16
N LEU A 49 3.46 -17.69 -3.76
CA LEU A 49 4.20 -18.94 -3.88
C LEU A 49 5.06 -19.02 -5.16
N GLY A 50 5.02 -17.99 -5.99
CA GLY A 50 5.85 -17.88 -7.18
C GLY A 50 7.35 -17.65 -6.86
N PRO A 51 8.23 -17.73 -7.88
CA PRO A 51 9.69 -17.70 -7.71
C PRO A 51 10.25 -16.47 -7.00
N ILE A 52 9.60 -15.30 -7.17
CA ILE A 52 9.99 -14.04 -6.50
C ILE A 52 9.00 -13.64 -5.40
N LYS A 53 8.15 -14.55 -4.92
CA LYS A 53 7.09 -14.28 -3.94
C LYS A 53 6.08 -13.21 -4.38
N ALA A 54 5.89 -13.04 -5.69
CA ALA A 54 4.91 -12.13 -6.30
C ALA A 54 4.75 -12.47 -7.81
N TYR A 55 3.62 -12.09 -8.41
CA TYR A 55 3.26 -12.44 -9.79
C TYR A 55 4.15 -11.81 -10.88
N LYS A 56 4.88 -10.74 -10.60
CA LYS A 56 5.59 -9.91 -11.59
C LYS A 56 6.64 -10.66 -12.43
N TRP A 57 7.14 -11.80 -11.96
CA TRP A 57 8.08 -12.63 -12.73
C TRP A 57 7.52 -13.09 -14.08
N ARG A 58 6.20 -13.32 -14.14
CA ARG A 58 5.49 -13.78 -15.34
C ARG A 58 5.62 -12.79 -16.50
N GLY A 59 5.21 -11.53 -16.26
CA GLY A 59 5.27 -10.48 -17.27
C GLY A 59 6.70 -10.03 -17.57
N ALA A 60 7.56 -9.94 -16.57
CA ALA A 60 8.97 -9.60 -16.76
C ALA A 60 9.67 -10.62 -17.67
N PHE A 61 9.51 -11.90 -17.36
CA PHE A 61 10.14 -12.95 -18.17
C PHE A 61 9.55 -13.03 -19.57
N ASN A 62 8.21 -12.99 -19.70
CA ASN A 62 7.58 -13.06 -21.01
C ASN A 62 8.05 -11.92 -21.92
N ALA A 63 8.05 -10.69 -21.42
CA ALA A 63 8.49 -9.53 -22.20
C ALA A 63 9.97 -9.65 -22.64
N MET A 64 10.84 -10.10 -21.74
CA MET A 64 12.24 -10.30 -22.06
C MET A 64 12.47 -11.48 -23.02
N ALA A 65 11.70 -12.55 -22.90
CA ALA A 65 11.78 -13.71 -23.79
C ALA A 65 11.22 -13.44 -25.20
N CYS A 66 10.47 -12.35 -25.39
CA CYS A 66 10.03 -11.87 -26.70
C CYS A 66 11.08 -11.02 -27.41
N LEU A 67 12.17 -10.62 -26.74
CA LEU A 67 13.22 -9.82 -27.32
C LEU A 67 14.06 -10.62 -28.33
N THR A 68 14.52 -9.94 -29.38
CA THR A 68 15.49 -10.52 -30.34
C THR A 68 16.84 -10.76 -29.67
N PRO A 69 17.67 -11.67 -30.21
CA PRO A 69 19.03 -11.87 -29.69
C PRO A 69 19.86 -10.57 -29.61
N ALA A 70 19.75 -9.69 -30.58
CA ALA A 70 20.44 -8.39 -30.58
C ALA A 70 19.96 -7.46 -29.45
N GLN A 71 18.67 -7.46 -29.15
CA GLN A 71 18.11 -6.70 -28.00
C GLN A 71 18.58 -7.28 -26.66
N LEU A 72 18.66 -8.59 -26.54
CA LEU A 72 19.19 -9.26 -25.34
C LEU A 72 20.69 -8.99 -25.15
N GLU A 73 21.45 -8.97 -26.22
CA GLU A 73 22.88 -8.62 -26.20
C GLU A 73 23.11 -7.17 -25.75
N GLY A 74 22.26 -6.23 -26.19
CA GLY A 74 22.28 -4.83 -25.74
C GLY A 74 21.90 -4.65 -24.29
N GLY A 75 21.35 -5.66 -23.64
CA GLY A 75 20.87 -5.63 -22.27
C GLY A 75 19.51 -5.00 -22.11
N VAL A 76 18.96 -5.12 -20.91
CA VAL A 76 17.65 -4.57 -20.56
C VAL A 76 17.74 -3.55 -19.44
N VAL A 77 16.78 -2.63 -19.41
CA VAL A 77 16.69 -1.57 -18.40
C VAL A 77 15.30 -1.60 -17.77
N ALA A 78 15.23 -1.43 -16.45
CA ALA A 78 13.97 -1.26 -15.75
C ALA A 78 14.09 -0.20 -14.65
N ALA A 79 12.99 0.51 -14.41
CA ALA A 79 12.83 1.38 -13.24
C ALA A 79 11.88 0.70 -12.27
N SER A 80 12.37 0.22 -11.14
CA SER A 80 11.54 -0.40 -10.09
C SER A 80 12.36 -0.68 -8.84
N ALA A 81 11.77 -0.42 -7.67
CA ALA A 81 12.32 -0.78 -6.36
C ALA A 81 11.63 -2.00 -5.73
N GLY A 82 10.76 -2.70 -6.47
CA GLY A 82 9.92 -3.77 -5.93
C GLY A 82 9.90 -5.04 -6.79
N ASN A 83 8.73 -5.66 -6.87
CA ASN A 83 8.52 -6.98 -7.49
C ASN A 83 8.90 -7.03 -8.98
N HIS A 84 8.73 -5.93 -9.73
CA HIS A 84 9.13 -5.89 -11.14
C HIS A 84 10.66 -6.00 -11.30
N ALA A 85 11.42 -5.30 -10.45
CA ALA A 85 12.88 -5.39 -10.44
C ALA A 85 13.36 -6.82 -10.16
N GLN A 86 12.74 -7.51 -9.21
CA GLN A 86 13.06 -8.91 -8.91
C GLN A 86 12.72 -9.84 -10.09
N GLY A 87 11.59 -9.58 -10.76
CA GLY A 87 11.19 -10.32 -11.98
C GLY A 87 12.20 -10.13 -13.13
N ILE A 88 12.62 -8.90 -13.38
CA ILE A 88 13.66 -8.59 -14.40
C ILE A 88 14.98 -9.26 -14.04
N ALA A 89 15.40 -9.20 -12.78
CA ALA A 89 16.62 -9.81 -12.29
C ALA A 89 16.64 -11.34 -12.51
N LEU A 90 15.56 -12.01 -12.13
CA LEU A 90 15.37 -13.45 -12.34
C LEU A 90 15.40 -13.80 -13.84
N ALA A 91 14.69 -13.00 -14.68
CA ALA A 91 14.63 -13.19 -16.11
C ALA A 91 16.01 -12.99 -16.77
N ALA A 92 16.74 -11.93 -16.38
CA ALA A 92 18.07 -11.64 -16.90
C ALA A 92 19.05 -12.79 -16.65
N ARG A 93 19.05 -13.32 -15.42
CA ARG A 93 19.87 -14.50 -15.07
C ARG A 93 19.51 -15.74 -15.90
N LYS A 94 18.21 -15.98 -16.12
CA LYS A 94 17.74 -17.14 -16.90
C LYS A 94 18.08 -17.03 -18.38
N LEU A 95 17.98 -15.82 -18.94
CA LEU A 95 18.25 -15.56 -20.37
C LEU A 95 19.73 -15.25 -20.67
N GLY A 96 20.56 -15.11 -19.63
CA GLY A 96 21.99 -14.81 -19.80
C GLY A 96 22.26 -13.38 -20.31
N THR A 97 21.38 -12.43 -20.04
CA THR A 97 21.52 -11.02 -20.43
C THR A 97 21.85 -10.11 -19.25
N LYS A 98 22.33 -8.90 -19.51
CA LYS A 98 22.55 -7.88 -18.49
C LYS A 98 21.27 -7.09 -18.23
N ALA A 99 21.00 -6.78 -16.96
CA ALA A 99 19.89 -5.93 -16.55
C ALA A 99 20.39 -4.77 -15.69
N TYR A 100 20.01 -3.55 -16.08
CA TYR A 100 20.32 -2.31 -15.37
C TYR A 100 19.04 -1.83 -14.70
N ILE A 101 19.01 -1.86 -13.36
CA ILE A 101 17.82 -1.59 -12.57
C ILE A 101 17.97 -0.28 -11.81
N PHE A 102 17.20 0.70 -12.21
CA PHE A 102 17.17 2.03 -11.62
C PHE A 102 16.18 2.07 -10.47
N MET A 103 16.65 2.50 -9.30
CA MET A 103 15.87 2.60 -8.07
C MET A 103 16.04 3.97 -7.42
N PRO A 104 15.02 4.51 -6.73
CA PRO A 104 15.23 5.65 -5.84
C PRO A 104 16.25 5.35 -4.75
N LYS A 105 17.03 6.36 -4.36
CA LYS A 105 18.04 6.25 -3.27
C LYS A 105 17.47 5.72 -1.96
N PRO A 106 16.23 6.10 -1.51
CA PRO A 106 15.65 5.60 -0.27
C PRO A 106 15.12 4.15 -0.36
N THR A 107 15.45 3.41 -1.43
CA THR A 107 15.05 1.99 -1.54
C THR A 107 15.70 1.16 -0.43
N PRO A 108 14.89 0.47 0.41
CA PRO A 108 15.37 -0.35 1.51
C PRO A 108 16.38 -1.42 1.08
N LEU A 109 17.38 -1.66 1.92
CA LEU A 109 18.45 -2.62 1.63
C LEU A 109 17.92 -4.03 1.37
N VAL A 110 16.85 -4.44 2.06
CA VAL A 110 16.22 -5.75 1.89
C VAL A 110 15.74 -5.94 0.44
N LYS A 111 15.14 -4.92 -0.17
CA LYS A 111 14.66 -4.95 -1.56
C LYS A 111 15.82 -5.04 -2.56
N ARG A 112 16.88 -4.25 -2.34
CA ARG A 112 18.10 -4.31 -3.17
C ARG A 112 18.78 -5.69 -3.08
N LYS A 113 18.90 -6.27 -1.88
CA LYS A 113 19.44 -7.61 -1.67
C LYS A 113 18.60 -8.69 -2.37
N ALA A 114 17.27 -8.59 -2.33
CA ALA A 114 16.40 -9.53 -3.04
C ALA A 114 16.63 -9.52 -4.55
N VAL A 115 16.75 -8.32 -5.17
CA VAL A 115 17.07 -8.18 -6.59
C VAL A 115 18.43 -8.81 -6.93
N MET A 116 19.47 -8.52 -6.14
CA MET A 116 20.80 -9.10 -6.35
C MET A 116 20.79 -10.63 -6.17
N ALA A 117 20.03 -11.16 -5.21
CA ALA A 117 19.92 -12.60 -5.01
C ALA A 117 19.29 -13.33 -6.19
N HIS A 118 18.29 -12.72 -6.85
CA HIS A 118 17.69 -13.29 -8.05
C HIS A 118 18.56 -13.17 -9.30
N GLY A 119 19.22 -12.02 -9.49
CA GLY A 119 19.97 -11.71 -10.73
C GLY A 119 21.45 -12.12 -10.69
N GLY A 120 22.07 -12.15 -9.52
CA GLY A 120 23.51 -12.38 -9.39
C GLY A 120 24.34 -11.40 -10.23
N ASP A 121 25.33 -11.89 -10.95
CA ASP A 121 26.22 -11.09 -11.79
C ASP A 121 25.55 -10.50 -13.05
N CYS A 122 24.31 -10.89 -13.34
CA CYS A 122 23.56 -10.36 -14.47
C CYS A 122 22.94 -8.99 -14.20
N VAL A 123 22.95 -8.48 -12.94
CA VAL A 123 22.25 -7.28 -12.55
C VAL A 123 23.19 -6.19 -12.04
N SER A 124 22.96 -4.95 -12.49
CA SER A 124 23.50 -3.73 -11.89
C SER A 124 22.37 -2.89 -11.35
N ILE A 125 22.52 -2.38 -10.11
CA ILE A 125 21.54 -1.48 -9.48
C ILE A 125 22.11 -0.07 -9.46
N GLU A 126 21.36 0.87 -10.03
CA GLU A 126 21.64 2.29 -10.05
C GLU A 126 20.69 3.04 -9.11
N LEU A 127 21.23 3.69 -8.08
CA LEU A 127 20.44 4.46 -7.12
C LEU A 127 20.40 5.93 -7.52
N ILE A 128 19.26 6.38 -8.06
CA ILE A 128 19.12 7.73 -8.64
C ILE A 128 17.84 8.40 -8.13
N GLY A 129 17.96 9.69 -7.74
CA GLY A 129 16.85 10.49 -7.27
C GLY A 129 16.24 10.00 -5.94
N ASP A 130 15.20 10.66 -5.52
CA ASP A 130 14.43 10.31 -4.32
C ASP A 130 13.03 9.76 -4.66
N SER A 131 12.63 9.86 -5.94
CA SER A 131 11.33 9.43 -6.44
C SER A 131 11.42 8.36 -7.54
N PHE A 132 10.32 7.63 -7.74
CA PHE A 132 10.20 6.68 -8.86
C PHE A 132 10.33 7.38 -10.22
N SER A 133 9.75 8.57 -10.35
CA SER A 133 9.77 9.35 -11.61
C SER A 133 11.18 9.72 -12.03
N GLU A 134 12.03 10.14 -11.08
CA GLU A 134 13.44 10.45 -11.35
C GLU A 134 14.23 9.20 -11.78
N ALA A 135 14.03 8.09 -11.07
CA ALA A 135 14.65 6.82 -11.42
C ALA A 135 14.19 6.33 -12.81
N GLN A 136 12.90 6.50 -13.16
CA GLN A 136 12.37 6.13 -14.46
C GLN A 136 12.93 7.00 -15.58
N THR A 137 13.02 8.30 -15.37
CA THR A 137 13.61 9.23 -16.34
C THR A 137 15.07 8.85 -16.65
N ALA A 138 15.85 8.57 -15.62
CA ALA A 138 17.24 8.13 -15.78
C ALA A 138 17.34 6.77 -16.48
N ALA A 139 16.43 5.83 -16.19
CA ALA A 139 16.38 4.52 -16.84
C ALA A 139 16.10 4.64 -18.34
N LEU A 140 15.14 5.48 -18.73
CA LEU A 140 14.79 5.72 -20.14
C LEU A 140 15.96 6.38 -20.90
N GLU A 141 16.62 7.35 -20.26
CA GLU A 141 17.79 8.00 -20.86
C GLU A 141 18.97 7.04 -21.03
N TYR A 142 19.23 6.20 -20.01
CA TYR A 142 20.26 5.16 -20.10
C TYR A 142 19.97 4.18 -21.26
N ALA A 143 18.70 3.73 -21.37
CA ALA A 143 18.28 2.84 -22.45
C ALA A 143 18.57 3.45 -23.83
N ARG A 144 18.19 4.74 -24.01
CA ARG A 144 18.42 5.48 -25.27
C ARG A 144 19.91 5.63 -25.61
N GLN A 145 20.74 5.95 -24.61
CA GLN A 145 22.18 6.21 -24.82
C GLN A 145 22.97 4.92 -25.10
N ASN A 146 22.57 3.80 -24.50
CA ASN A 146 23.33 2.55 -24.54
C ASN A 146 22.71 1.48 -25.47
N GLY A 147 21.62 1.80 -26.18
CA GLY A 147 20.93 0.84 -27.05
C GLY A 147 20.28 -0.33 -26.29
N ALA A 148 20.08 -0.19 -24.97
CA ALA A 148 19.43 -1.20 -24.14
C ALA A 148 17.90 -1.11 -24.24
N THR A 149 17.21 -2.23 -24.00
CA THR A 149 15.74 -2.28 -24.10
C THR A 149 15.07 -2.01 -22.76
N PHE A 150 14.24 -0.97 -22.70
CA PHE A 150 13.45 -0.68 -21.49
C PHE A 150 12.26 -1.64 -21.37
N ILE A 151 12.12 -2.31 -20.23
CA ILE A 151 11.00 -3.21 -19.92
C ILE A 151 10.05 -2.51 -18.93
N PRO A 152 8.87 -2.08 -19.38
CA PRO A 152 7.92 -1.38 -18.50
C PRO A 152 7.30 -2.32 -17.47
N PRO A 153 6.89 -1.81 -16.30
CA PRO A 153 6.32 -2.64 -15.23
C PRO A 153 4.88 -3.12 -15.49
N TYR A 154 4.16 -2.56 -16.46
CA TYR A 154 2.76 -2.89 -16.75
C TYR A 154 2.28 -2.53 -18.16
N ASP A 155 2.66 -1.39 -18.74
CA ASP A 155 2.07 -0.83 -19.97
C ASP A 155 2.70 -1.38 -21.26
N SER A 156 2.52 -2.69 -21.47
CA SER A 156 3.01 -3.43 -22.65
C SER A 156 2.21 -4.70 -22.82
N ILE A 157 1.87 -5.04 -24.06
CA ILE A 157 1.17 -6.30 -24.40
C ILE A 157 1.97 -7.51 -23.91
N ASP A 158 3.28 -7.54 -24.10
CA ASP A 158 4.11 -8.67 -23.68
C ASP A 158 4.15 -8.84 -22.17
N VAL A 159 4.20 -7.72 -21.42
CA VAL A 159 4.12 -7.75 -19.95
C VAL A 159 2.73 -8.22 -19.51
N MET A 160 1.67 -7.64 -20.07
CA MET A 160 0.28 -8.02 -19.76
C MET A 160 0.02 -9.49 -20.10
N ALA A 161 0.50 -9.97 -21.23
CA ALA A 161 0.35 -11.38 -21.66
C ALA A 161 1.01 -12.34 -20.66
N GLY A 162 2.23 -12.03 -20.20
CA GLY A 162 2.85 -12.81 -19.15
C GLY A 162 2.02 -12.84 -17.86
N GLN A 163 1.50 -11.67 -17.42
CA GLN A 163 0.62 -11.60 -16.24
C GLN A 163 -0.68 -12.40 -16.46
N GLY A 164 -1.21 -12.42 -17.68
CA GLY A 164 -2.42 -13.16 -18.03
C GLY A 164 -2.32 -14.67 -17.86
N THR A 165 -1.11 -15.23 -17.80
CA THR A 165 -0.93 -16.68 -17.54
C THR A 165 -1.48 -17.10 -16.18
N LEU A 166 -1.57 -16.20 -15.17
CA LEU A 166 -2.26 -16.53 -13.92
C LEU A 166 -3.77 -16.72 -14.10
N ALA A 167 -4.39 -15.94 -15.00
CA ALA A 167 -5.82 -16.09 -15.31
C ALA A 167 -6.08 -17.37 -16.12
N ASP A 168 -5.16 -17.75 -16.99
CA ASP A 168 -5.19 -19.01 -17.69
C ASP A 168 -5.08 -20.21 -16.72
N GLU A 169 -4.24 -20.12 -15.68
CA GLU A 169 -4.19 -21.14 -14.62
C GLU A 169 -5.50 -21.21 -13.83
N ILE A 170 -6.13 -20.07 -13.54
CA ILE A 170 -7.46 -20.03 -12.90
C ILE A 170 -8.51 -20.71 -13.79
N PHE A 171 -8.53 -20.37 -15.07
CA PHE A 171 -9.48 -20.97 -16.03
C PHE A 171 -9.28 -22.49 -16.15
N THR A 172 -8.03 -22.91 -16.30
CA THR A 172 -7.69 -24.33 -16.50
C THR A 172 -7.74 -25.19 -15.24
N SER A 173 -7.87 -24.58 -14.05
CA SER A 173 -8.03 -25.32 -12.80
C SER A 173 -9.30 -26.15 -12.71
N GLY A 174 -10.34 -25.77 -13.47
CA GLY A 174 -11.67 -26.40 -13.40
C GLY A 174 -12.53 -25.92 -12.23
N GLU A 175 -12.02 -25.04 -11.37
CA GLU A 175 -12.75 -24.52 -10.22
C GLU A 175 -13.76 -23.41 -10.57
N GLY A 176 -13.70 -22.85 -11.78
CA GLY A 176 -14.67 -21.85 -12.25
C GLY A 176 -15.97 -22.47 -12.76
N PRO A 177 -16.94 -21.64 -13.23
CA PRO A 177 -16.85 -20.19 -13.24
C PRO A 177 -16.94 -19.55 -11.86
N PHE A 178 -16.38 -18.36 -11.73
CA PHE A 178 -16.55 -17.49 -10.57
C PHE A 178 -17.57 -16.40 -10.90
N ASP A 179 -18.32 -15.95 -9.88
CA ASP A 179 -19.30 -14.87 -10.06
C ASP A 179 -18.62 -13.50 -9.98
N ARG A 180 -17.65 -13.36 -9.05
CA ARG A 180 -16.85 -12.14 -8.90
C ARG A 180 -15.37 -12.45 -8.74
N VAL A 181 -14.57 -11.63 -9.37
CA VAL A 181 -13.10 -11.66 -9.30
C VAL A 181 -12.60 -10.30 -8.85
N TYR A 182 -11.89 -10.25 -7.74
CA TYR A 182 -11.28 -9.04 -7.21
C TYR A 182 -9.79 -9.00 -7.56
N VAL A 183 -9.35 -7.89 -8.14
CA VAL A 183 -7.98 -7.73 -8.66
C VAL A 183 -7.39 -6.43 -8.17
N ALA A 184 -6.23 -6.48 -7.51
CA ALA A 184 -5.50 -5.27 -7.14
C ALA A 184 -5.04 -4.49 -8.37
N VAL A 185 -5.29 -3.19 -8.38
CA VAL A 185 -4.94 -2.29 -9.48
C VAL A 185 -3.88 -1.30 -9.01
N GLY A 186 -2.74 -1.30 -9.71
CA GLY A 186 -1.77 -0.21 -9.70
C GLY A 186 -1.72 0.34 -11.13
N GLY A 187 -0.68 0.01 -11.90
CA GLY A 187 -0.61 0.40 -13.33
C GLY A 187 -1.59 -0.33 -14.26
N GLY A 188 -2.39 -1.28 -13.76
CA GLY A 188 -3.45 -1.93 -14.52
C GLY A 188 -3.06 -3.21 -15.29
N GLY A 189 -1.76 -3.57 -15.40
CA GLY A 189 -1.32 -4.67 -16.28
C GLY A 189 -1.89 -6.04 -15.92
N MET A 190 -1.95 -6.40 -14.64
CA MET A 190 -2.57 -7.64 -14.17
C MET A 190 -4.10 -7.60 -14.35
N ALA A 191 -4.73 -6.52 -13.93
CA ALA A 191 -6.18 -6.37 -14.01
C ALA A 191 -6.69 -6.45 -15.46
N SER A 192 -6.00 -5.79 -16.40
CA SER A 192 -6.31 -5.87 -17.84
C SER A 192 -6.28 -7.30 -18.36
N ALA A 193 -5.21 -8.04 -18.06
CA ALA A 193 -5.03 -9.40 -18.59
C ALA A 193 -5.99 -10.41 -17.95
N VAL A 194 -6.24 -10.29 -16.63
CA VAL A 194 -7.22 -11.11 -15.90
C VAL A 194 -8.62 -10.86 -16.43
N ALA A 195 -9.02 -9.59 -16.58
CA ALA A 195 -10.32 -9.24 -17.08
C ALA A 195 -10.53 -9.72 -18.53
N ALA A 196 -9.54 -9.51 -19.40
CA ALA A 196 -9.62 -9.95 -20.79
C ALA A 196 -9.87 -11.46 -20.90
N LEU A 197 -9.08 -12.28 -20.21
CA LEU A 197 -9.19 -13.73 -20.31
C LEU A 197 -10.45 -14.25 -19.62
N LEU A 198 -10.72 -13.83 -18.39
CA LEU A 198 -11.84 -14.40 -17.64
C LEU A 198 -13.19 -13.97 -18.19
N LYS A 199 -13.37 -12.73 -18.66
CA LYS A 199 -14.62 -12.30 -19.32
C LYS A 199 -14.83 -12.97 -20.67
N SER A 200 -13.76 -13.23 -21.42
CA SER A 200 -13.87 -13.99 -22.66
C SER A 200 -14.26 -15.46 -22.42
N SER A 201 -13.81 -16.04 -21.30
CA SER A 201 -14.12 -17.43 -20.92
C SER A 201 -15.43 -17.57 -20.17
N TRP A 202 -15.75 -16.61 -19.30
CA TRP A 202 -16.96 -16.57 -18.47
C TRP A 202 -17.68 -15.23 -18.63
N PRO A 203 -18.55 -15.08 -19.65
CA PRO A 203 -19.12 -13.77 -20.00
C PRO A 203 -19.95 -13.07 -18.91
N LYS A 204 -20.37 -13.82 -17.88
CA LYS A 204 -21.15 -13.28 -16.75
C LYS A 204 -20.29 -12.86 -15.55
N VAL A 205 -19.00 -13.19 -15.55
CA VAL A 205 -18.11 -12.86 -14.42
C VAL A 205 -18.01 -11.34 -14.24
N LYS A 206 -18.10 -10.89 -13.01
CA LYS A 206 -17.81 -9.50 -12.65
C LYS A 206 -16.36 -9.39 -12.23
N VAL A 207 -15.59 -8.55 -12.89
CA VAL A 207 -14.18 -8.26 -12.53
C VAL A 207 -14.11 -6.89 -11.88
N ILE A 208 -13.75 -6.87 -10.59
CA ILE A 208 -13.73 -5.68 -9.75
C ILE A 208 -12.27 -5.29 -9.48
N GLY A 209 -11.90 -4.09 -9.93
CA GLY A 209 -10.62 -3.50 -9.60
C GLY A 209 -10.60 -3.00 -8.16
N VAL A 210 -9.45 -3.15 -7.47
CA VAL A 210 -9.28 -2.66 -6.11
C VAL A 210 -8.07 -1.74 -6.03
N GLU A 211 -8.26 -0.50 -5.58
CA GLU A 211 -7.21 0.49 -5.38
C GLU A 211 -7.20 1.00 -3.93
N GLY A 212 -6.06 1.49 -3.46
CA GLY A 212 -6.01 2.24 -2.21
C GLY A 212 -6.70 3.61 -2.37
N VAL A 213 -7.38 4.10 -1.34
CA VAL A 213 -8.13 5.38 -1.40
C VAL A 213 -7.22 6.56 -1.80
N ASP A 214 -5.97 6.55 -1.33
CA ASP A 214 -4.98 7.59 -1.66
C ASP A 214 -4.02 7.17 -2.80
N GLN A 215 -4.43 6.19 -3.62
CA GLN A 215 -3.66 5.63 -4.75
C GLN A 215 -4.56 5.35 -5.97
N ALA A 216 -5.78 5.87 -6.03
CA ALA A 216 -6.80 5.50 -6.98
C ALA A 216 -6.58 6.12 -8.37
N SER A 217 -5.44 5.83 -8.99
CA SER A 217 -5.03 6.42 -10.28
C SER A 217 -5.83 5.88 -11.47
N MET A 218 -6.25 4.61 -11.44
CA MET A 218 -7.10 4.04 -12.50
C MET A 218 -8.54 4.54 -12.38
N LYS A 219 -9.08 4.63 -11.18
CA LYS A 219 -10.40 5.20 -10.94
C LYS A 219 -10.47 6.64 -11.43
N ALA A 220 -9.50 7.48 -11.04
CA ALA A 220 -9.40 8.86 -11.49
C ALA A 220 -9.28 8.96 -13.02
N ALA A 221 -8.49 8.07 -13.65
CA ALA A 221 -8.36 8.02 -15.10
C ALA A 221 -9.68 7.69 -15.81
N ILE A 222 -10.44 6.72 -15.28
CA ILE A 222 -11.75 6.32 -15.84
C ILE A 222 -12.77 7.44 -15.67
N GLU A 223 -12.85 8.08 -14.51
CA GLU A 223 -13.76 9.20 -14.23
C GLU A 223 -13.47 10.43 -15.12
N LEU A 224 -12.18 10.70 -15.40
CA LEU A 224 -11.75 11.84 -16.23
C LEU A 224 -11.66 11.50 -17.73
N GLY A 225 -11.86 10.23 -18.10
CA GLY A 225 -11.82 9.77 -19.50
C GLY A 225 -10.41 9.69 -20.12
N LYS A 226 -9.34 9.83 -19.32
CA LYS A 226 -7.93 9.77 -19.75
C LYS A 226 -6.99 9.52 -18.58
N PRO A 227 -5.80 8.91 -18.79
CA PRO A 227 -4.75 8.85 -17.78
C PRO A 227 -4.32 10.24 -17.33
N VAL A 228 -4.33 10.46 -16.02
CA VAL A 228 -3.89 11.72 -15.37
C VAL A 228 -2.97 11.38 -14.20
N PRO A 229 -1.94 12.18 -13.94
CA PRO A 229 -1.13 12.01 -12.73
C PRO A 229 -1.93 12.45 -11.50
N LEU A 230 -1.80 11.70 -10.41
CA LEU A 230 -2.26 12.10 -9.09
C LEU A 230 -1.23 13.05 -8.46
N ASP A 231 -1.70 14.07 -7.76
CA ASP A 231 -0.84 15.01 -7.02
C ASP A 231 -0.15 14.34 -5.84
N TYR A 232 -0.84 13.41 -5.20
CA TYR A 232 -0.34 12.62 -4.07
C TYR A 232 -0.66 11.14 -4.26
N VAL A 233 0.27 10.27 -3.85
CA VAL A 233 0.08 8.81 -3.80
C VAL A 233 0.67 8.30 -2.50
N ASP A 234 -0.15 7.70 -1.65
CA ASP A 234 0.32 7.00 -0.46
C ASP A 234 1.14 5.76 -0.87
N VAL A 235 2.14 5.41 -0.06
CA VAL A 235 3.07 4.30 -0.34
C VAL A 235 2.86 3.10 0.59
N PHE A 236 1.79 3.07 1.35
CA PHE A 236 1.46 1.91 2.19
C PHE A 236 1.32 0.64 1.35
N CYS A 237 0.56 0.67 0.26
CA CYS A 237 0.49 -0.40 -0.73
C CYS A 237 1.50 -0.12 -1.87
N ASP A 238 2.80 -0.21 -1.58
CA ASP A 238 3.87 0.24 -2.48
C ASP A 238 3.96 -0.55 -3.81
N GLY A 239 3.44 -1.77 -3.87
CA GLY A 239 3.36 -2.57 -5.10
C GLY A 239 2.32 -2.04 -6.11
N THR A 240 1.36 -1.23 -5.67
CA THR A 240 0.31 -0.60 -6.47
C THR A 240 0.39 0.93 -6.51
N ALA A 241 1.34 1.55 -5.78
CA ALA A 241 1.51 2.99 -5.69
C ALA A 241 2.08 3.57 -6.99
N VAL A 242 1.22 3.88 -7.96
CA VAL A 242 1.58 4.54 -9.22
C VAL A 242 0.89 5.90 -9.31
N THR A 243 1.65 6.91 -9.71
CA THR A 243 1.12 8.27 -9.90
C THR A 243 0.18 8.34 -11.09
N GLN A 244 0.43 7.56 -12.14
CA GLN A 244 -0.37 7.56 -13.36
C GLN A 244 -0.40 6.17 -13.97
N VAL A 245 -1.57 5.73 -14.40
CA VAL A 245 -1.75 4.46 -15.12
C VAL A 245 -1.18 4.53 -16.54
N GLY A 246 -0.92 3.38 -17.16
CA GLY A 246 -0.50 3.28 -18.55
C GLY A 246 -1.63 3.65 -19.51
N LYS A 247 -1.28 4.06 -20.71
CA LYS A 247 -2.28 4.36 -21.74
C LYS A 247 -3.04 3.10 -22.19
N LEU A 248 -2.27 2.05 -22.45
CA LEU A 248 -2.80 0.77 -22.91
C LEU A 248 -3.64 0.10 -21.81
N THR A 249 -3.09 0.01 -20.60
CA THR A 249 -3.77 -0.62 -19.47
C THR A 249 -5.03 0.16 -19.06
N TYR A 250 -5.03 1.49 -19.18
CA TYR A 250 -6.24 2.29 -18.99
C TYR A 250 -7.36 1.88 -19.97
N GLU A 251 -7.05 1.73 -21.26
CA GLU A 251 -8.05 1.35 -22.26
C GLU A 251 -8.67 -0.01 -21.95
N PHE A 252 -7.87 -1.00 -21.53
CA PHE A 252 -8.40 -2.31 -21.12
C PHE A 252 -9.20 -2.25 -19.83
N CYS A 253 -8.71 -1.56 -18.80
CA CYS A 253 -9.42 -1.49 -17.52
C CYS A 253 -10.74 -0.73 -17.63
N ARG A 254 -10.78 0.39 -18.38
CA ARG A 254 -11.99 1.14 -18.65
C ARG A 254 -13.08 0.27 -19.32
N ASP A 255 -12.67 -0.57 -20.28
CA ASP A 255 -13.61 -1.33 -21.10
C ASP A 255 -14.01 -2.66 -20.43
N LEU A 256 -13.16 -3.23 -19.55
CA LEU A 256 -13.35 -4.59 -19.03
C LEU A 256 -13.62 -4.68 -17.52
N LEU A 257 -13.28 -3.68 -16.71
CA LEU A 257 -13.64 -3.71 -15.30
C LEU A 257 -15.10 -3.27 -15.11
N ASP A 258 -15.82 -4.02 -14.29
CA ASP A 258 -17.23 -3.70 -13.98
C ASP A 258 -17.35 -2.60 -12.93
N GLU A 259 -16.38 -2.54 -12.01
CA GLU A 259 -16.32 -1.57 -10.92
C GLU A 259 -14.86 -1.39 -10.45
N ILE A 260 -14.54 -0.22 -9.89
CA ILE A 260 -13.33 -0.03 -9.08
C ILE A 260 -13.75 0.36 -7.67
N VAL A 261 -13.40 -0.47 -6.70
CA VAL A 261 -13.58 -0.21 -5.28
C VAL A 261 -12.28 0.31 -4.65
N THR A 262 -12.38 1.33 -3.80
CA THR A 262 -11.24 1.84 -3.05
C THR A 262 -11.25 1.33 -1.61
N VAL A 263 -10.05 1.00 -1.09
CA VAL A 263 -9.86 0.48 0.26
C VAL A 263 -8.86 1.33 1.04
N THR A 264 -9.07 1.44 2.34
CA THR A 264 -8.17 2.12 3.27
C THR A 264 -7.01 1.21 3.69
N ASN A 265 -5.95 1.78 4.25
CA ASN A 265 -4.82 1.03 4.80
C ASN A 265 -5.25 0.08 5.95
N GLY A 266 -6.26 0.47 6.75
CA GLY A 266 -6.85 -0.37 7.79
C GLY A 266 -7.59 -1.58 7.21
N GLU A 267 -8.43 -1.40 6.17
CA GLU A 267 -9.12 -2.49 5.48
C GLU A 267 -8.12 -3.47 4.86
N VAL A 268 -7.04 -2.96 4.25
CA VAL A 268 -5.94 -3.79 3.71
C VAL A 268 -5.23 -4.56 4.82
N SER A 269 -4.93 -3.92 5.94
CA SER A 269 -4.26 -4.57 7.08
C SER A 269 -5.13 -5.67 7.70
N SER A 270 -6.44 -5.45 7.79
CA SER A 270 -7.42 -6.46 8.23
C SER A 270 -7.46 -7.65 7.26
N ALA A 271 -7.37 -7.40 5.95
CA ALA A 271 -7.30 -8.45 4.95
C ALA A 271 -5.99 -9.27 5.04
N ILE A 272 -4.85 -8.64 5.40
CA ILE A 272 -3.60 -9.37 5.69
C ILE A 272 -3.82 -10.32 6.87
N LYS A 273 -4.47 -9.85 7.93
CA LYS A 273 -4.81 -10.71 9.08
C LYS A 273 -5.72 -11.86 8.66
N SER A 274 -6.74 -11.62 7.82
CA SER A 274 -7.64 -12.68 7.32
C SER A 274 -6.89 -13.73 6.49
N HIS A 275 -5.91 -13.34 5.67
CA HIS A 275 -5.04 -14.29 4.97
C HIS A 275 -4.18 -15.12 5.95
N TRP A 276 -3.68 -14.49 7.02
CA TRP A 276 -2.96 -15.23 8.06
C TRP A 276 -3.87 -16.23 8.78
N ASP A 277 -5.06 -15.82 9.16
CA ASP A 277 -6.00 -16.69 9.87
C ASP A 277 -6.46 -17.86 9.00
N GLY A 278 -6.80 -17.60 7.71
CA GLY A 278 -7.34 -18.61 6.81
C GLY A 278 -6.30 -19.49 6.11
N LEU A 279 -5.16 -18.94 5.72
CA LEU A 279 -4.15 -19.63 4.88
C LEU A 279 -2.75 -19.69 5.51
N ARG A 280 -2.54 -19.10 6.67
CA ARG A 280 -1.19 -18.87 7.24
C ARG A 280 -0.24 -18.16 6.28
N ALA A 281 -0.78 -17.31 5.44
CA ALA A 281 -0.03 -16.48 4.49
C ALA A 281 0.07 -15.04 4.98
N ILE A 282 1.23 -14.42 4.77
CA ILE A 282 1.48 -13.01 5.09
C ILE A 282 1.72 -12.27 3.77
N PRO A 283 0.67 -11.75 3.10
CA PRO A 283 0.84 -10.94 1.91
C PRO A 283 1.48 -9.59 2.24
N GLU A 284 2.14 -9.00 1.26
CA GLU A 284 2.42 -7.56 1.29
C GLU A 284 1.09 -6.76 1.17
N PRO A 285 1.02 -5.48 1.58
CA PRO A 285 -0.23 -4.72 1.52
C PRO A 285 -0.93 -4.78 0.16
N SER A 286 -0.21 -4.56 -0.95
CA SER A 286 -0.77 -4.71 -2.30
C SER A 286 -1.28 -6.13 -2.59
N GLY A 287 -0.69 -7.14 -1.98
CA GLY A 287 -1.09 -8.55 -2.11
C GLY A 287 -2.43 -8.87 -1.46
N ALA A 288 -2.83 -8.10 -0.45
CA ALA A 288 -4.08 -8.30 0.27
C ALA A 288 -5.24 -7.44 -0.24
N MET A 289 -4.99 -6.47 -1.14
CA MET A 289 -6.01 -5.51 -1.59
C MET A 289 -7.23 -6.18 -2.21
N SER A 290 -7.06 -7.22 -3.00
CA SER A 290 -8.18 -7.93 -3.63
C SER A 290 -9.14 -8.51 -2.58
N LEU A 291 -8.63 -9.10 -1.51
CA LEU A 291 -9.45 -9.58 -0.41
C LEU A 291 -10.11 -8.41 0.36
N ALA A 292 -9.39 -7.31 0.58
CA ALA A 292 -9.96 -6.12 1.22
C ALA A 292 -11.15 -5.56 0.44
N GLY A 293 -11.07 -5.51 -0.89
CA GLY A 293 -12.18 -5.09 -1.75
C GLY A 293 -13.39 -6.01 -1.66
N PHE A 294 -13.17 -7.32 -1.59
CA PHE A 294 -14.25 -8.29 -1.36
C PHE A 294 -14.91 -8.09 0.01
N LEU A 295 -14.12 -8.02 1.08
CA LEU A 295 -14.64 -7.85 2.44
C LEU A 295 -15.47 -6.57 2.57
N LYS A 296 -15.02 -5.48 1.97
CA LYS A 296 -15.77 -4.22 1.92
C LYS A 296 -17.13 -4.36 1.24
N HIS A 297 -17.20 -5.07 0.12
CA HIS A 297 -18.47 -5.36 -0.56
C HIS A 297 -19.36 -6.29 0.25
N HIS A 298 -18.79 -7.29 0.91
CA HIS A 298 -19.50 -8.19 1.80
C HIS A 298 -20.14 -7.43 2.97
N GLU A 299 -19.36 -6.59 3.67
CA GLU A 299 -19.86 -5.75 4.77
C GLU A 299 -20.96 -4.77 4.33
N ALA A 300 -20.87 -4.28 3.09
CA ALA A 300 -21.90 -3.42 2.49
C ALA A 300 -23.15 -4.17 2.00
N GLY A 301 -23.22 -5.50 2.16
CA GLY A 301 -24.33 -6.32 1.70
C GLY A 301 -24.50 -6.37 0.18
N LYS A 302 -23.43 -6.18 -0.59
CA LYS A 302 -23.43 -6.17 -2.06
C LYS A 302 -23.20 -7.55 -2.69
N ILE A 303 -22.99 -8.58 -1.88
CA ILE A 303 -22.63 -9.93 -2.30
C ILE A 303 -23.76 -10.89 -1.92
N GLU A 304 -24.26 -11.66 -2.89
CA GLU A 304 -25.26 -12.69 -2.61
C GLU A 304 -24.63 -13.87 -1.87
N PRO A 305 -25.39 -14.59 -1.02
CA PRO A 305 -24.83 -15.65 -0.16
C PRO A 305 -24.19 -16.82 -0.91
N ASP A 306 -24.62 -17.11 -2.13
CA ASP A 306 -24.20 -18.25 -2.97
C ASP A 306 -23.17 -17.86 -4.04
N GLU A 307 -22.78 -16.57 -4.13
CA GLU A 307 -21.75 -16.14 -5.08
C GLU A 307 -20.38 -16.78 -4.77
N LYS A 308 -19.73 -17.29 -5.79
CA LYS A 308 -18.39 -17.85 -5.78
C LYS A 308 -17.36 -16.75 -6.05
N ILE A 309 -16.50 -16.49 -5.09
CA ILE A 309 -15.59 -15.35 -5.09
C ILE A 309 -14.16 -15.78 -5.36
N LEU A 310 -13.48 -15.04 -6.23
CA LEU A 310 -12.05 -15.19 -6.46
C LEU A 310 -11.31 -13.93 -6.04
N THR A 311 -10.25 -14.09 -5.27
CA THR A 311 -9.28 -13.05 -4.94
C THR A 311 -7.88 -13.47 -5.38
N ILE A 312 -6.98 -12.50 -5.58
CA ILE A 312 -5.60 -12.76 -6.00
C ILE A 312 -4.66 -12.23 -4.94
N LEU A 313 -4.00 -13.13 -4.22
CA LEU A 313 -2.88 -12.80 -3.34
C LEU A 313 -1.65 -12.59 -4.22
N CYS A 314 -1.42 -11.34 -4.67
CA CYS A 314 -0.52 -11.03 -5.76
C CYS A 314 0.95 -10.89 -5.37
N GLY A 315 1.28 -10.87 -4.06
CA GLY A 315 2.66 -10.82 -3.57
C GLY A 315 2.79 -10.83 -2.06
N ALA A 316 4.01 -11.15 -1.58
CA ALA A 316 4.35 -11.26 -0.15
C ALA A 316 5.74 -10.63 0.19
N ASN A 317 6.26 -9.73 -0.63
CA ASN A 317 7.57 -9.10 -0.44
C ASN A 317 7.51 -7.89 0.52
N MET A 318 6.99 -8.11 1.73
CA MET A 318 6.89 -7.08 2.76
C MET A 318 8.17 -7.01 3.60
N ASP A 319 8.60 -5.78 3.95
CA ASP A 319 9.64 -5.59 4.97
C ASP A 319 9.11 -5.99 6.35
N PHE A 320 9.91 -6.72 7.12
CA PHE A 320 9.50 -7.17 8.45
C PHE A 320 9.20 -6.00 9.41
N ALA A 321 9.90 -4.87 9.27
CA ALA A 321 9.62 -3.67 10.06
C ALA A 321 8.20 -3.14 9.80
N LYS A 322 7.71 -3.24 8.56
CA LYS A 322 6.34 -2.86 8.19
C LYS A 322 5.27 -3.76 8.82
N PHE A 323 5.62 -5.01 9.16
CA PHE A 323 4.69 -5.94 9.79
C PHE A 323 4.17 -5.42 11.15
N ALA A 324 4.99 -4.70 11.91
CA ALA A 324 4.55 -4.08 13.16
C ALA A 324 3.47 -3.01 12.95
N ASP A 325 3.59 -2.22 11.87
CA ASP A 325 2.59 -1.21 11.51
C ASP A 325 1.30 -1.86 10.98
N VAL A 326 1.43 -2.83 10.09
CA VAL A 326 0.30 -3.64 9.60
C VAL A 326 -0.43 -4.32 10.77
N SER A 327 0.30 -4.92 11.71
CA SER A 327 -0.31 -5.58 12.88
C SER A 327 -1.09 -4.62 13.78
N ARG A 328 -0.59 -3.39 13.97
CA ARG A 328 -1.34 -2.35 14.69
C ARG A 328 -2.60 -1.93 13.94
N GLN A 329 -2.50 -1.72 12.63
CA GLN A 329 -3.64 -1.32 11.80
C GLN A 329 -4.64 -2.47 11.59
N ALA A 330 -4.18 -3.72 11.52
CA ALA A 330 -5.03 -4.90 11.41
C ALA A 330 -5.84 -5.20 12.69
N GLY A 331 -5.35 -4.70 13.84
CA GLY A 331 -6.12 -4.66 15.08
C GLY A 331 -7.23 -3.60 15.05
N ILE A 332 -7.18 -2.65 14.11
CA ILE A 332 -8.16 -1.57 13.99
C ILE A 332 -9.27 -2.02 13.02
N ASN A 333 -10.22 -2.80 13.53
CA ASN A 333 -11.52 -2.88 12.88
C ASN A 333 -12.24 -1.55 13.14
N PRO A 334 -12.51 -0.71 12.12
CA PRO A 334 -13.15 0.61 12.34
C PRO A 334 -14.51 0.53 13.05
N GLN A 335 -15.13 -0.64 13.05
CA GLN A 335 -16.37 -0.88 13.78
C GLN A 335 -16.16 -1.36 15.22
N ARG A 336 -15.04 -2.03 15.52
CA ARG A 336 -14.74 -2.64 16.82
C ARG A 336 -13.59 -1.96 17.55
N ASP A 337 -12.61 -1.43 16.83
CA ASP A 337 -11.42 -0.84 17.41
C ASP A 337 -11.53 0.68 17.42
N ARG A 338 -11.47 1.23 18.60
CA ARG A 338 -11.66 2.64 18.86
C ARG A 338 -10.53 3.17 19.72
N SER A 339 -10.09 4.38 19.42
CA SER A 339 -9.17 5.12 20.28
C SER A 339 -9.91 6.24 20.97
N TRP A 340 -9.90 6.20 22.29
CA TRP A 340 -10.59 7.16 23.13
C TRP A 340 -9.61 7.86 24.06
N ARG A 341 -9.77 9.16 24.19
CA ARG A 341 -9.08 9.99 25.17
C ARG A 341 -10.03 10.30 26.30
N PHE A 342 -9.57 10.13 27.54
CA PHE A 342 -10.39 10.36 28.73
C PHE A 342 -9.80 11.47 29.58
N ASN A 343 -10.66 12.32 30.14
CA ASN A 343 -10.31 13.21 31.24
C ASN A 343 -10.60 12.49 32.54
N ILE A 344 -9.60 12.25 33.38
CA ILE A 344 -9.76 11.62 34.69
C ILE A 344 -9.33 12.57 35.81
N PRO A 345 -9.94 12.50 37.01
CA PRO A 345 -9.53 13.29 38.15
C PRO A 345 -8.05 13.03 38.53
N GLU A 346 -7.36 14.02 39.06
CA GLU A 346 -5.99 13.88 39.56
C GLU A 346 -5.95 13.29 41.00
N GLU A 347 -6.59 12.13 41.18
CA GLU A 347 -6.70 11.44 42.45
C GLU A 347 -6.12 10.03 42.40
N LYS A 348 -5.71 9.51 43.55
CA LYS A 348 -5.24 8.13 43.65
C LYS A 348 -6.37 7.17 43.27
N GLY A 349 -6.09 6.29 42.31
CA GLY A 349 -7.03 5.27 41.84
C GLY A 349 -7.87 5.68 40.65
N SER A 350 -7.81 6.92 40.12
CA SER A 350 -8.60 7.38 38.99
C SER A 350 -8.40 6.53 37.72
N LEU A 351 -7.16 6.18 37.37
CA LEU A 351 -6.90 5.27 36.25
C LEU A 351 -7.47 3.87 36.50
N ALA A 352 -7.32 3.35 37.71
CA ALA A 352 -7.91 2.05 38.05
C ALA A 352 -9.44 2.10 37.97
N GLY A 353 -10.07 3.23 38.43
CA GLY A 353 -11.51 3.48 38.30
C GLY A 353 -11.98 3.47 36.84
N LEU A 354 -11.26 4.17 35.95
CA LEU A 354 -11.51 4.15 34.49
C LEU A 354 -11.47 2.71 33.93
N LEU A 355 -10.41 1.97 34.23
CA LEU A 355 -10.23 0.62 33.73
C LEU A 355 -11.24 -0.38 34.26
N THR A 356 -11.57 -0.26 35.54
CA THR A 356 -12.62 -1.10 36.21
C THR A 356 -14.02 -0.82 35.65
N GLY A 357 -14.26 0.41 35.20
CA GLY A 357 -15.53 0.82 34.60
C GLY A 357 -15.76 0.31 33.17
N LEU A 358 -14.74 -0.20 32.49
CA LEU A 358 -14.88 -0.73 31.11
C LEU A 358 -15.84 -1.94 31.11
N PRO A 359 -16.78 -2.01 30.14
CA PRO A 359 -17.70 -3.12 30.01
C PRO A 359 -17.01 -4.47 29.84
N PRO A 360 -17.58 -5.56 30.35
CA PRO A 360 -17.05 -6.90 30.11
C PRO A 360 -16.92 -7.23 28.62
N GLY A 361 -15.80 -7.85 28.24
CA GLY A 361 -15.51 -8.22 26.86
C GLY A 361 -14.77 -7.14 26.06
N VAL A 362 -14.70 -5.90 26.53
CA VAL A 362 -13.84 -4.87 25.92
C VAL A 362 -12.38 -5.15 26.28
N SER A 363 -11.54 -5.23 25.27
CA SER A 363 -10.10 -5.47 25.45
C SER A 363 -9.30 -4.18 25.21
N ILE A 364 -8.34 -3.90 26.09
CA ILE A 364 -7.39 -2.80 25.91
C ILE A 364 -6.25 -3.30 25.01
N MET A 365 -6.07 -2.65 23.86
CA MET A 365 -5.03 -2.97 22.89
C MET A 365 -3.76 -2.14 23.12
N ASP A 366 -3.94 -0.87 23.49
CA ASP A 366 -2.85 0.04 23.86
C ASP A 366 -3.37 1.05 24.91
N LEU A 367 -2.49 1.44 25.81
CA LEU A 367 -2.75 2.46 26.81
C LEU A 367 -1.56 3.41 26.87
N GLN A 368 -1.81 4.67 26.62
CA GLN A 368 -0.81 5.72 26.72
C GLN A 368 -1.27 6.69 27.82
N TYR A 369 -0.44 6.87 28.82
CA TYR A 369 -0.73 7.70 29.96
C TYR A 369 0.54 8.37 30.48
N GLY A 370 0.50 9.67 30.63
CA GLY A 370 1.58 10.47 31.18
C GLY A 370 1.02 11.64 31.96
N ARG A 371 1.72 12.04 33.01
CA ARG A 371 1.34 13.18 33.84
C ARG A 371 2.25 14.36 33.52
N THR A 372 1.64 15.53 33.27
CA THR A 372 2.35 16.82 33.20
C THR A 372 1.93 17.71 34.35
N MET A 373 2.77 18.69 34.72
CA MET A 373 2.55 19.48 35.97
C MET A 373 1.30 20.36 35.94
N ASN A 374 0.73 20.70 34.79
CA ASN A 374 -0.31 21.71 34.63
C ASN A 374 -1.50 21.31 33.76
N GLU A 375 -1.59 20.06 33.35
CA GLU A 375 -2.65 19.60 32.44
C GLU A 375 -3.47 18.47 33.07
N PRO A 376 -4.77 18.39 32.82
CA PRO A 376 -5.58 17.27 33.30
C PRO A 376 -5.04 15.95 32.73
N GLN A 377 -5.14 14.89 33.53
CA GLN A 377 -4.71 13.57 33.13
C GLN A 377 -5.63 13.07 32.01
N ARG A 378 -5.05 12.83 30.83
CA ARG A 378 -5.79 12.41 29.63
C ARG A 378 -5.26 11.07 29.08
N PRO A 379 -5.55 9.93 29.74
CA PRO A 379 -5.17 8.64 29.18
C PRO A 379 -5.81 8.41 27.82
N LEU A 380 -4.99 7.93 26.87
CA LEU A 380 -5.42 7.48 25.56
C LEU A 380 -5.49 5.95 25.58
N LEU A 381 -6.70 5.42 25.38
CA LEU A 381 -6.94 3.99 25.28
C LEU A 381 -7.30 3.60 23.84
N SER A 382 -6.55 2.69 23.26
CA SER A 382 -7.00 1.95 22.08
C SER A 382 -7.62 0.65 22.56
N ILE A 383 -8.89 0.44 22.22
CA ILE A 383 -9.72 -0.66 22.72
C ILE A 383 -10.37 -1.42 21.58
N ASN A 384 -10.51 -2.73 21.74
CA ASN A 384 -11.33 -3.57 20.89
C ASN A 384 -12.67 -3.82 21.57
N VAL A 385 -13.76 -3.50 20.86
CA VAL A 385 -15.14 -3.67 21.33
C VAL A 385 -15.82 -4.75 20.49
N PRO A 386 -15.89 -6.01 20.95
CA PRO A 386 -16.60 -7.07 20.26
C PRO A 386 -18.09 -6.75 20.07
N ASP A 387 -18.73 -7.31 19.04
CA ASP A 387 -20.14 -7.05 18.73
C ASP A 387 -21.08 -7.25 19.91
N LEU A 388 -20.83 -8.29 20.70
CA LEU A 388 -21.58 -8.59 21.92
C LEU A 388 -21.48 -7.51 23.01
N ALA A 389 -20.37 -6.76 23.02
CA ALA A 389 -20.13 -5.69 23.98
C ALA A 389 -20.53 -4.29 23.46
N CYS A 390 -20.83 -4.15 22.15
CA CYS A 390 -21.10 -2.84 21.54
C CYS A 390 -22.22 -2.04 22.21
N ALA A 391 -23.32 -2.68 22.57
CA ALA A 391 -24.45 -2.02 23.20
C ALA A 391 -24.12 -1.48 24.59
N GLU A 392 -23.42 -2.26 25.41
CA GLU A 392 -22.99 -1.86 26.74
C GLU A 392 -21.89 -0.80 26.69
N PHE A 393 -20.97 -0.92 25.72
CA PHE A 393 -19.93 0.08 25.50
C PHE A 393 -20.53 1.44 25.12
N LYS A 394 -21.49 1.49 24.19
CA LYS A 394 -22.20 2.74 23.84
C LYS A 394 -22.87 3.38 25.04
N LYS A 395 -23.52 2.58 25.92
CA LYS A 395 -24.11 3.09 27.15
C LYS A 395 -23.06 3.61 28.13
N TRP A 396 -21.91 2.94 28.19
CA TRP A 396 -20.81 3.35 29.06
C TRP A 396 -20.19 4.67 28.57
N ILE A 397 -19.94 4.83 27.29
CA ILE A 397 -19.48 6.11 26.72
C ILE A 397 -20.47 7.22 26.95
N ALA A 398 -21.78 7.01 26.73
CA ALA A 398 -22.80 8.02 26.96
C ALA A 398 -22.83 8.52 28.41
N ARG A 399 -22.47 7.67 29.38
CA ARG A 399 -22.36 8.08 30.80
C ARG A 399 -21.09 8.87 31.10
N ASN A 400 -20.09 8.79 30.22
CA ASN A 400 -18.81 9.45 30.34
C ASN A 400 -18.61 10.52 29.26
N GLU A 401 -19.67 10.97 28.57
CA GLU A 401 -19.62 11.85 27.40
C GLU A 401 -18.86 13.16 27.67
N GLU A 402 -18.96 13.72 28.87
CA GLU A 402 -18.24 14.94 29.26
C GLU A 402 -16.72 14.71 29.45
N SER A 403 -16.31 13.47 29.68
CA SER A 403 -14.90 13.09 29.94
C SER A 403 -14.27 12.23 28.88
N ALA A 404 -14.99 11.78 27.85
CA ALA A 404 -14.53 10.86 26.83
C ALA A 404 -14.59 11.51 25.43
N GLU A 405 -13.48 11.47 24.70
CA GLU A 405 -13.33 11.99 23.34
C GLU A 405 -12.95 10.86 22.39
N ASP A 406 -13.72 10.64 21.31
CA ASP A 406 -13.35 9.68 20.26
C ASP A 406 -12.27 10.29 19.35
N VAL A 407 -11.06 9.74 19.38
CA VAL A 407 -9.91 10.17 18.59
C VAL A 407 -9.49 9.11 17.56
N THR A 408 -10.36 8.15 17.26
CA THR A 408 -10.06 7.00 16.39
C THR A 408 -9.55 7.42 14.99
N GLY A 409 -10.03 8.53 14.44
CA GLY A 409 -9.64 9.03 13.12
C GLY A 409 -8.48 10.01 13.12
N HIS A 410 -7.95 10.40 14.29
CA HIS A 410 -6.91 11.42 14.37
C HIS A 410 -5.55 10.89 13.91
N GLY A 411 -4.86 11.63 13.04
CA GLY A 411 -3.54 11.24 12.53
C GLY A 411 -2.50 11.07 13.64
N ALA A 412 -2.64 11.82 14.73
CA ALA A 412 -1.76 11.76 15.92
C ALA A 412 -1.81 10.43 16.67
N THR A 413 -2.87 9.63 16.54
CA THR A 413 -2.96 8.28 17.18
C THR A 413 -1.93 7.29 16.62
N ARG A 414 -1.31 7.59 15.48
CA ARG A 414 -0.20 6.80 14.91
C ARG A 414 1.10 6.92 15.70
N PHE A 415 1.23 8.00 16.48
CA PHE A 415 2.43 8.31 17.24
C PHE A 415 2.18 8.03 18.73
N ARG A 416 3.24 7.66 19.44
CA ARG A 416 3.14 7.60 20.90
C ARG A 416 3.02 9.01 21.45
N VAL A 417 2.08 9.22 22.36
CA VAL A 417 1.95 10.52 23.03
C VAL A 417 3.17 10.75 23.91
N ILE A 418 3.95 11.78 23.58
CA ILE A 418 5.04 12.28 24.44
C ILE A 418 4.43 13.40 25.29
N PRO A 419 4.64 13.41 26.62
CA PRO A 419 4.15 14.48 27.46
C PRO A 419 4.61 15.84 26.93
N PHE A 420 3.69 16.78 26.79
CA PHE A 420 3.93 18.13 26.31
C PHE A 420 3.23 19.13 27.25
N THR A 421 3.91 20.19 27.58
CA THR A 421 3.36 21.24 28.43
C THR A 421 3.23 22.53 27.62
N PRO A 422 2.03 22.83 27.06
CA PRO A 422 1.83 23.99 26.19
C PRO A 422 2.29 25.31 26.79
N ALA A 423 2.12 25.52 28.10
CA ALA A 423 2.51 26.73 28.79
C ALA A 423 4.02 27.04 28.79
N LEU A 424 4.87 26.11 28.33
CA LEU A 424 6.30 26.33 28.16
C LEU A 424 6.66 26.97 26.81
N PHE A 425 5.70 27.06 25.90
CA PHE A 425 5.92 27.49 24.51
C PHE A 425 5.01 28.69 24.19
N THR A 426 5.49 29.53 23.29
CA THR A 426 4.83 30.82 23.03
C THR A 426 3.83 30.72 21.88
N SER A 427 4.26 30.15 20.76
CA SER A 427 3.41 30.01 19.56
C SER A 427 3.78 28.71 18.82
N PRO A 428 3.35 27.53 19.35
CA PRO A 428 3.73 26.24 18.78
C PRO A 428 2.91 25.88 17.55
N LEU A 429 3.59 25.44 16.48
CA LEU A 429 3.03 24.85 15.28
C LEU A 429 3.38 23.38 15.22
N PHE A 430 2.38 22.51 15.11
CA PHE A 430 2.59 21.07 14.91
C PHE A 430 2.41 20.69 13.45
N VAL A 431 3.36 19.90 12.93
CA VAL A 431 3.37 19.44 11.55
C VAL A 431 3.72 17.95 11.48
N GLU A 432 2.97 17.20 10.68
CA GLU A 432 3.39 15.89 10.19
C GLU A 432 4.24 16.10 8.94
N VAL A 433 5.45 15.56 8.95
CA VAL A 433 6.41 15.70 7.86
C VAL A 433 6.68 14.33 7.24
N GLU A 434 6.45 14.22 5.94
CA GLU A 434 6.84 13.05 5.15
C GLU A 434 8.16 13.30 4.44
N PHE A 435 9.13 12.42 4.61
CA PHE A 435 10.45 12.52 3.98
C PHE A 435 10.91 11.19 3.38
N PRO A 436 11.77 11.20 2.34
CA PRO A 436 12.36 9.98 1.81
C PRO A 436 13.17 9.27 2.90
N GLU A 437 12.91 7.97 3.15
CA GLU A 437 13.56 7.21 4.23
C GLU A 437 15.02 6.86 3.85
N ARG A 438 15.88 7.82 3.92
CA ARG A 438 17.33 7.70 3.71
C ARG A 438 18.13 8.57 4.67
N ALA A 439 19.38 8.21 4.86
CA ALA A 439 20.30 8.99 5.68
C ALA A 439 20.34 10.46 5.25
N GLY A 440 20.17 11.35 6.21
CA GLY A 440 20.26 12.80 6.01
C GLY A 440 18.99 13.49 5.50
N ALA A 441 17.92 12.77 5.13
CA ALA A 441 16.70 13.41 4.62
C ALA A 441 16.01 14.27 5.69
N LEU A 442 15.78 13.72 6.88
CA LEU A 442 15.23 14.48 8.00
C LEU A 442 16.17 15.62 8.44
N LEU A 443 17.48 15.36 8.46
CA LEU A 443 18.46 16.40 8.77
C LEU A 443 18.40 17.56 7.76
N GLY A 444 18.16 17.27 6.47
CA GLY A 444 17.96 18.29 5.44
C GLY A 444 16.79 19.22 5.74
N PHE A 445 15.66 18.67 6.16
CA PHE A 445 14.51 19.46 6.61
C PHE A 445 14.84 20.28 7.87
N MET A 446 15.41 19.64 8.88
CA MET A 446 15.79 20.32 10.12
C MET A 446 16.73 21.49 9.88
N ASN A 447 17.74 21.32 9.01
CA ASN A 447 18.66 22.39 8.64
C ASN A 447 17.97 23.55 7.90
N ALA A 448 16.95 23.26 7.10
CA ALA A 448 16.20 24.29 6.37
C ALA A 448 15.36 25.19 7.29
N ILE A 449 14.95 24.69 8.47
CA ILE A 449 14.09 25.40 9.42
C ILE A 449 14.79 25.84 10.72
N SER A 450 15.98 25.31 11.03
CA SER A 450 16.65 25.50 12.33
C SER A 450 16.98 26.96 12.69
N TRP A 451 17.03 27.84 11.71
CA TRP A 451 17.32 29.26 11.89
C TRP A 451 16.07 30.14 12.04
N ILE A 452 14.87 29.57 11.89
CA ILE A 452 13.59 30.28 11.97
C ILE A 452 12.70 29.85 13.13
N THR A 453 13.00 28.72 13.77
CA THR A 453 12.15 28.17 14.83
C THR A 453 12.92 27.20 15.72
N SER A 454 12.43 26.98 16.92
CA SER A 454 12.92 25.95 17.85
C SER A 454 12.02 24.72 17.80
N VAL A 455 12.60 23.53 17.96
CA VAL A 455 11.83 22.29 18.07
C VAL A 455 11.37 22.13 19.52
N CYS A 456 10.05 22.07 19.72
CA CYS A 456 9.44 21.86 21.03
C CYS A 456 8.87 20.46 21.23
N TYR A 457 8.63 19.73 20.13
CA TYR A 457 8.13 18.36 20.14
C TYR A 457 8.70 17.58 18.95
N PHE A 458 9.05 16.32 19.16
CA PHE A 458 9.55 15.48 18.09
C PHE A 458 9.20 14.01 18.34
N ASN A 459 8.49 13.42 17.41
CA ASN A 459 8.12 12.02 17.46
C ASN A 459 8.29 11.37 16.08
N TYR A 460 9.14 10.36 16.01
CA TYR A 460 9.42 9.62 14.79
C TYR A 460 9.63 8.15 15.12
N ALA A 461 9.09 7.29 14.25
CA ALA A 461 9.36 5.86 14.30
C ALA A 461 9.54 5.32 12.88
N TYR A 462 10.58 4.53 12.66
CA TYR A 462 10.79 3.83 11.40
C TYR A 462 9.73 2.73 11.22
N THR A 463 9.06 2.72 10.07
CA THR A 463 7.96 1.78 9.75
C THR A 463 8.32 0.76 8.67
N GLY A 464 9.56 0.79 8.14
CA GLY A 464 9.97 -0.07 7.02
C GLY A 464 9.47 0.41 5.66
N GLU A 465 8.86 1.59 5.60
CA GLU A 465 8.42 2.21 4.35
C GLU A 465 9.57 2.98 3.66
N ARG A 466 9.34 3.37 2.39
CA ARG A 466 10.25 4.27 1.67
C ARG A 466 10.10 5.72 2.08
N VAL A 467 9.05 6.02 2.84
CA VAL A 467 8.69 7.34 3.34
C VAL A 467 8.65 7.27 4.85
N GLY A 468 9.51 8.05 5.50
CA GLY A 468 9.45 8.30 6.94
C GLY A 468 8.42 9.36 7.26
N ARG A 469 7.76 9.22 8.42
CA ARG A 469 6.81 10.21 8.95
C ARG A 469 7.24 10.64 10.34
N ALA A 470 7.36 11.94 10.54
CA ALA A 470 7.65 12.53 11.84
C ALA A 470 6.56 13.53 12.24
N LEU A 471 6.14 13.50 13.49
CA LEU A 471 5.33 14.55 14.09
C LEU A 471 6.26 15.51 14.81
N ILE A 472 6.28 16.77 14.38
CA ILE A 472 7.22 17.79 14.86
C ILE A 472 6.45 19.00 15.37
N GLY A 473 6.74 19.44 16.57
CA GLY A 473 6.29 20.73 17.10
C GLY A 473 7.40 21.77 16.96
N LEU A 474 7.04 22.92 16.44
CA LEU A 474 7.93 24.06 16.16
C LEU A 474 7.42 25.26 16.96
N ASP A 475 8.26 25.86 17.80
CA ASP A 475 7.89 27.00 18.62
C ASP A 475 8.47 28.31 18.07
N PHE A 476 7.65 29.35 18.04
CA PHE A 476 8.01 30.69 17.56
C PHE A 476 7.95 31.70 18.71
N GLU A 477 8.68 32.81 18.59
CA GLU A 477 8.70 33.85 19.62
C GLU A 477 7.34 34.51 19.82
N ASN A 478 6.50 34.53 18.76
CA ASN A 478 5.14 35.06 18.80
C ASN A 478 4.35 34.63 17.54
N ASP A 479 3.04 34.91 17.50
CA ASP A 479 2.13 34.56 16.41
C ASP A 479 2.45 35.32 15.10
N GLU A 480 3.07 36.48 15.18
CA GLU A 480 3.48 37.25 14.00
C GLU A 480 4.64 36.54 13.29
N GLU A 481 5.65 36.09 14.03
CA GLU A 481 6.74 35.25 13.51
C GLU A 481 6.25 33.95 12.93
N LEU A 482 5.33 33.26 13.64
CA LEU A 482 4.69 32.08 13.11
C LEU A 482 4.03 32.37 11.76
N SER A 483 3.26 33.45 11.64
CA SER A 483 2.59 33.82 10.40
C SER A 483 3.58 34.13 9.25
N ILE A 484 4.68 34.83 9.54
CA ILE A 484 5.73 35.18 8.57
C ILE A 484 6.45 33.91 8.05
N HIS A 485 6.71 32.95 8.93
CA HIS A 485 7.54 31.79 8.60
C HIS A 485 6.76 30.54 8.21
N ARG A 486 5.45 30.53 8.42
CA ARG A 486 4.57 29.41 8.11
C ARG A 486 4.75 28.92 6.67
N ASP A 487 4.66 29.82 5.71
CA ASP A 487 4.79 29.50 4.27
C ASP A 487 6.17 28.93 3.91
N LYS A 488 7.23 29.31 4.64
CA LYS A 488 8.56 28.74 4.43
C LYS A 488 8.65 27.29 4.87
N ILE A 489 7.94 26.93 5.96
CA ILE A 489 7.90 25.54 6.47
C ILE A 489 7.11 24.67 5.49
N PHE A 490 5.91 25.08 5.13
CA PHE A 490 5.09 24.33 4.16
C PHE A 490 5.73 24.31 2.76
N GLY A 491 6.44 25.36 2.37
CA GLY A 491 7.22 25.43 1.14
C GLY A 491 8.44 24.51 1.08
N GLN A 492 8.72 23.71 2.12
CA GLN A 492 9.70 22.62 2.06
C GLN A 492 9.14 21.36 1.38
N ALA A 493 7.82 21.22 1.29
CA ALA A 493 7.19 20.15 0.53
C ALA A 493 7.65 20.17 -0.94
N GLY A 494 8.06 19.03 -1.45
CA GLY A 494 8.64 18.90 -2.80
C GLY A 494 10.08 19.43 -2.95
N LYS A 495 10.70 19.95 -1.88
CA LYS A 495 12.11 20.43 -1.89
C LYS A 495 13.00 19.55 -1.02
N THR A 496 12.88 19.70 0.30
CA THR A 496 13.68 18.92 1.27
C THR A 496 12.92 17.70 1.80
N VAL A 497 11.59 17.77 1.79
CA VAL A 497 10.69 16.71 2.23
C VAL A 497 9.57 16.50 1.20
N ARG A 498 8.89 15.36 1.29
CA ARG A 498 7.82 14.99 0.37
C ARG A 498 6.54 15.80 0.63
N ALA A 499 6.14 15.87 1.87
CA ALA A 499 4.94 16.58 2.30
C ALA A 499 5.13 17.18 3.69
N VAL A 500 4.41 18.27 3.95
CA VAL A 500 4.25 18.88 5.27
C VAL A 500 2.76 19.14 5.46
N LYS A 501 2.19 18.59 6.52
CA LYS A 501 0.77 18.74 6.87
C LYS A 501 0.67 19.29 8.30
N GLU A 502 -0.17 20.30 8.50
CA GLU A 502 -0.47 20.80 9.83
C GLU A 502 -1.32 19.81 10.61
N VAL A 503 -1.04 19.69 11.89
CA VAL A 503 -1.80 18.90 12.85
C VAL A 503 -2.21 19.81 14.00
N LEU A 504 -3.48 19.84 14.31
CA LEU A 504 -3.95 20.69 15.42
C LEU A 504 -3.49 20.12 16.77
N ALA A 505 -3.09 20.99 17.69
CA ALA A 505 -2.63 20.57 19.01
C ALA A 505 -3.66 19.69 19.74
N GLY A 506 -4.95 19.99 19.61
CA GLY A 506 -6.05 19.17 20.14
C GLY A 506 -6.16 17.77 19.51
N GLU A 507 -5.55 17.52 18.35
CA GLU A 507 -5.49 16.19 17.73
C GLU A 507 -4.33 15.34 18.30
N ILE A 508 -3.39 15.98 19.01
CA ILE A 508 -2.18 15.33 19.55
C ILE A 508 -2.33 15.09 21.06
N PHE A 509 -2.84 16.06 21.79
CA PHE A 509 -2.85 16.11 23.26
C PHE A 509 -4.24 16.00 23.84
#